data_7653b8123f91b1098c39490ed396f513
#
_entry.id   7653b8123f91b1098c39490ed396f513
#
_cell.length_a   1.000
_cell.length_b   1.000
_cell.length_c   1.000
_cell.angle_alpha   90.00
_cell.angle_beta   90.00
_cell.angle_gamma   90.00
#
_symmetry.space_group_name_H-M   'P 1'
#
loop_
_entity.id
_entity.type
_entity.pdbx_description
1 polymer ?
#
loop_
_entity_poly.entity_id
_entity_poly.type
_entity_poly.pdbx_seq_one_letter_code
_entity_poly.pdbx_strand_id
1 'polypeptide(L)'
;MLTKKSGGDTVSTLRVWDSVDEIDFEKLPDQFVLKCTHDSEGLIICKDKVMLDSEAAKEKLRQCQKQNFYYIGREWPYKHVKPRIIAEQYIEDHIDGELRDYKFFCFDGEPKAMFIASERSKGTTKFDYYDLEFNHLNIMQKYPNAEIPCRKPVCFDEMIELAKILSKGFPH
;
A
#
# COMPACT_ATOMS: atom_id res chain seq x y z
N MET A 1 -3.09 10.72 9.29
CA MET A 1 -2.86 11.97 10.05
C MET A 1 -1.41 12.15 10.56
N LEU A 2 -0.61 11.08 10.65
CA LEU A 2 0.81 11.11 11.09
C LEU A 2 1.76 11.69 10.02
N THR A 3 1.53 11.42 8.74
CA THR A 3 2.43 11.83 7.64
C THR A 3 2.50 13.34 7.39
N LYS A 4 1.44 14.11 7.67
CA LYS A 4 1.50 15.59 7.56
C LYS A 4 2.43 16.27 8.59
N LYS A 5 2.72 15.58 9.72
CA LYS A 5 3.64 16.10 10.75
C LYS A 5 5.11 15.77 10.46
N SER A 6 5.36 14.79 9.61
CA SER A 6 6.71 14.30 9.30
C SER A 6 7.29 14.84 7.99
N GLY A 7 6.53 15.65 7.24
CA GLY A 7 6.99 16.24 5.97
C GLY A 7 6.93 15.30 4.76
N GLY A 8 6.45 14.06 4.92
CA GLY A 8 6.23 13.14 3.80
C GLY A 8 4.87 13.37 3.13
N ASP A 9 4.85 13.34 1.80
CA ASP A 9 3.60 13.40 1.05
C ASP A 9 2.82 12.09 1.19
N THR A 10 1.52 12.21 1.44
CA THR A 10 0.59 11.07 1.40
C THR A 10 -0.21 11.09 0.11
N VAL A 11 -0.58 9.89 -0.33
CA VAL A 11 -1.57 9.77 -1.42
C VAL A 11 -2.84 10.52 -1.04
N SER A 12 -3.32 11.38 -1.95
CA SER A 12 -4.50 12.20 -1.68
C SER A 12 -5.75 11.35 -1.58
N THR A 13 -6.47 11.49 -0.47
CA THR A 13 -7.81 10.91 -0.33
C THR A 13 -8.80 11.78 -1.09
N LEU A 14 -9.47 11.20 -2.07
CA LEU A 14 -10.47 11.88 -2.90
C LEU A 14 -11.85 11.90 -2.23
N ARG A 15 -12.29 10.75 -1.69
CA ARG A 15 -13.60 10.57 -1.06
C ARG A 15 -13.55 9.47 -0.01
N VAL A 16 -14.52 9.50 0.92
CA VAL A 16 -14.75 8.47 1.94
C VAL A 16 -16.25 8.20 2.01
N TRP A 17 -16.65 6.94 2.08
CA TRP A 17 -18.05 6.52 2.22
C TRP A 17 -18.20 5.45 3.31
N ASP A 18 -19.33 5.45 3.97
CA ASP A 18 -19.69 4.41 4.94
C ASP A 18 -20.34 3.18 4.24
N SER A 19 -20.93 3.37 3.07
CA SER A 19 -21.58 2.32 2.28
C SER A 19 -21.14 2.34 0.81
N VAL A 20 -21.06 1.15 0.21
CA VAL A 20 -20.81 0.98 -1.25
C VAL A 20 -21.88 1.70 -2.08
N ASP A 21 -23.12 1.75 -1.59
CA ASP A 21 -24.24 2.33 -2.34
C ASP A 21 -24.15 3.86 -2.46
N GLU A 22 -23.33 4.50 -1.63
CA GLU A 22 -23.06 5.94 -1.68
C GLU A 22 -22.03 6.31 -2.77
N ILE A 23 -21.37 5.32 -3.39
CA ILE A 23 -20.34 5.59 -4.39
C ILE A 23 -20.96 6.10 -5.67
N ASP A 24 -20.65 7.35 -5.99
CA ASP A 24 -20.95 8.00 -7.25
C ASP A 24 -19.68 8.07 -8.09
N PHE A 25 -19.55 7.15 -9.04
CA PHE A 25 -18.38 7.07 -9.92
C PHE A 25 -18.24 8.29 -10.84
N GLU A 26 -19.33 8.97 -11.18
CA GLU A 26 -19.26 10.15 -12.03
C GLU A 26 -18.48 11.31 -11.39
N LYS A 27 -18.49 11.37 -10.05
CA LYS A 27 -17.76 12.38 -9.28
C LYS A 27 -16.28 12.02 -9.03
N LEU A 28 -15.82 10.85 -9.47
CA LEU A 28 -14.43 10.45 -9.39
C LEU A 28 -13.68 10.83 -10.66
N PRO A 29 -12.37 11.10 -10.60
CA PRO A 29 -11.53 11.32 -11.77
C PRO A 29 -11.48 10.06 -12.65
N ASP A 30 -10.83 10.15 -13.80
CA ASP A 30 -10.68 9.00 -14.71
C ASP A 30 -9.82 7.88 -14.14
N GLN A 31 -8.88 8.24 -13.26
CA GLN A 31 -7.98 7.30 -12.58
C GLN A 31 -8.09 7.45 -11.07
N PHE A 32 -8.31 6.34 -10.39
CA PHE A 32 -8.41 6.29 -8.92
C PHE A 32 -8.19 4.88 -8.38
N VAL A 33 -8.06 4.79 -7.06
CA VAL A 33 -8.01 3.52 -6.34
C VAL A 33 -9.09 3.52 -5.27
N LEU A 34 -9.91 2.47 -5.20
CA LEU A 34 -10.83 2.24 -4.08
C LEU A 34 -10.28 1.18 -3.14
N LYS A 35 -10.39 1.41 -1.85
CA LYS A 35 -9.94 0.49 -0.79
C LYS A 35 -10.97 0.40 0.33
N CYS A 36 -11.08 -0.77 0.95
CA CYS A 36 -11.73 -0.91 2.26
C CYS A 36 -10.74 -0.59 3.38
N THR A 37 -11.15 0.20 4.38
CA THR A 37 -10.26 0.64 5.47
C THR A 37 -9.85 -0.45 6.45
N HIS A 38 -10.66 -1.51 6.55
CA HIS A 38 -10.56 -2.60 7.53
C HIS A 38 -10.12 -3.93 6.88
N ASP A 39 -9.70 -3.86 5.62
CA ASP A 39 -9.32 -5.01 4.82
C ASP A 39 -8.00 -4.76 4.07
N SER A 40 -7.29 -5.82 3.75
CA SER A 40 -6.01 -5.80 3.02
C SER A 40 -6.16 -6.17 1.54
N GLU A 41 -7.31 -6.73 1.12
CA GLU A 41 -7.53 -7.27 -0.22
C GLU A 41 -8.62 -6.55 -1.01
N GLY A 42 -9.44 -5.73 -0.35
CA GLY A 42 -10.53 -4.94 -0.96
C GLY A 42 -10.02 -3.78 -1.80
N LEU A 43 -9.24 -4.08 -2.85
CA LEU A 43 -8.59 -3.10 -3.71
C LEU A 43 -9.19 -3.13 -5.12
N ILE A 44 -9.62 -1.96 -5.61
CA ILE A 44 -10.00 -1.71 -7.00
C ILE A 44 -9.06 -0.66 -7.57
N ILE A 45 -8.31 -0.99 -8.61
CA ILE A 45 -7.47 -0.04 -9.34
C ILE A 45 -8.16 0.32 -10.64
N CYS A 46 -8.60 1.56 -10.75
CA CYS A 46 -9.18 2.12 -11.96
C CYS A 46 -8.13 2.97 -12.69
N LYS A 47 -7.68 2.49 -13.85
CA LYS A 47 -6.77 3.21 -14.74
C LYS A 47 -7.51 3.95 -15.86
N ASP A 48 -8.76 3.57 -16.13
CA ASP A 48 -9.63 4.16 -17.12
C ASP A 48 -11.08 3.94 -16.65
N LYS A 49 -11.76 5.01 -16.32
CA LYS A 49 -13.14 4.94 -15.82
C LYS A 49 -14.14 4.41 -16.86
N VAL A 50 -13.88 4.64 -18.15
CA VAL A 50 -14.74 4.14 -19.23
C VAL A 50 -14.74 2.62 -19.30
N MET A 51 -13.62 1.99 -18.93
CA MET A 51 -13.45 0.53 -18.92
C MET A 51 -13.86 -0.13 -17.59
N LEU A 52 -14.23 0.65 -16.58
CA LEU A 52 -14.57 0.13 -15.27
C LEU A 52 -15.96 -0.50 -15.26
N ASP A 53 -16.03 -1.79 -14.92
CA ASP A 53 -17.28 -2.43 -14.52
C ASP A 53 -17.66 -1.98 -13.10
N SER A 54 -18.50 -0.96 -13.02
CA SER A 54 -18.89 -0.34 -11.76
C SER A 54 -19.70 -1.28 -10.87
N GLU A 55 -20.51 -2.17 -11.43
CA GLU A 55 -21.31 -3.12 -10.66
C GLU A 55 -20.45 -4.25 -10.10
N ALA A 56 -19.52 -4.80 -10.88
CA ALA A 56 -18.56 -5.77 -10.39
C ALA A 56 -17.65 -5.15 -9.31
N ALA A 57 -17.23 -3.89 -9.46
CA ALA A 57 -16.46 -3.17 -8.47
C ALA A 57 -17.26 -2.99 -7.16
N LYS A 58 -18.52 -2.58 -7.23
CA LYS A 58 -19.41 -2.46 -6.06
C LYS A 58 -19.61 -3.81 -5.37
N GLU A 59 -19.84 -4.86 -6.12
CA GLU A 59 -20.04 -6.19 -5.53
C GLU A 59 -18.79 -6.68 -4.79
N LYS A 60 -17.61 -6.51 -5.37
CA LYS A 60 -16.34 -6.83 -4.70
C LYS A 60 -16.19 -6.04 -3.40
N LEU A 61 -16.46 -4.74 -3.40
CA LEU A 61 -16.38 -3.90 -2.19
C LEU A 61 -17.42 -4.29 -1.15
N ARG A 62 -18.66 -4.69 -1.53
CA ARG A 62 -19.67 -5.21 -0.60
C ARG A 62 -19.20 -6.47 0.11
N GLN A 63 -18.55 -7.37 -0.62
CA GLN A 63 -17.99 -8.59 -0.04
C GLN A 63 -16.87 -8.25 0.96
N CYS A 64 -15.97 -7.34 0.60
CA CYS A 64 -14.90 -6.88 1.50
C CYS A 64 -15.46 -6.17 2.74
N GLN A 65 -16.51 -5.36 2.64
CA GLN A 65 -17.11 -4.70 3.79
C GLN A 65 -17.71 -5.67 4.83
N LYS A 66 -18.12 -6.86 4.40
CA LYS A 66 -18.67 -7.90 5.31
C LYS A 66 -17.59 -8.65 6.09
N GLN A 67 -16.34 -8.53 5.69
CA GLN A 67 -15.20 -9.21 6.29
C GLN A 67 -14.44 -8.23 7.19
N ASN A 68 -13.64 -8.77 8.11
CA ASN A 68 -12.68 -7.99 8.86
C ASN A 68 -11.36 -8.76 8.86
N PHE A 69 -10.33 -8.15 8.30
CA PHE A 69 -9.04 -8.78 8.10
C PHE A 69 -8.38 -9.27 9.40
N TYR A 70 -8.73 -8.65 10.54
CA TYR A 70 -8.29 -9.15 11.84
C TYR A 70 -8.67 -10.61 12.09
N TYR A 71 -9.85 -11.05 11.68
CA TYR A 71 -10.26 -12.45 11.89
C TYR A 71 -9.58 -13.43 10.94
N ILE A 72 -9.06 -12.95 9.82
CA ILE A 72 -8.33 -13.73 8.81
C ILE A 72 -6.84 -13.76 9.14
N GLY A 73 -6.21 -12.57 9.20
CA GLY A 73 -4.76 -12.40 9.35
C GLY A 73 -4.28 -12.23 10.79
N ARG A 74 -5.21 -12.06 11.75
CA ARG A 74 -4.92 -11.75 13.16
C ARG A 74 -4.11 -10.47 13.35
N GLU A 75 -4.14 -9.57 12.39
CA GLU A 75 -3.47 -8.29 12.46
C GLU A 75 -4.28 -7.32 13.33
N TRP A 76 -3.79 -7.06 14.53
CA TRP A 76 -4.46 -6.26 15.56
C TRP A 76 -4.95 -4.87 15.08
N PRO A 77 -4.21 -4.13 14.23
CA PRO A 77 -4.63 -2.80 13.79
C PRO A 77 -6.01 -2.77 13.12
N TYR A 78 -6.43 -3.85 12.46
CA TYR A 78 -7.73 -3.92 11.78
C TYR A 78 -8.92 -4.18 12.71
N LYS A 79 -8.68 -4.66 13.95
CA LYS A 79 -9.73 -5.18 14.83
C LYS A 79 -10.90 -4.22 15.08
N HIS A 80 -10.57 -2.95 15.26
CA HIS A 80 -11.55 -1.92 15.63
C HIS A 80 -11.70 -0.82 14.57
N VAL A 81 -11.17 -1.05 13.37
CA VAL A 81 -11.33 -0.11 12.26
C VAL A 81 -12.78 -0.18 11.77
N LYS A 82 -13.47 0.97 11.76
CA LYS A 82 -14.81 1.06 11.18
C LYS A 82 -14.73 0.74 9.67
N PRO A 83 -15.55 -0.21 9.17
CA PRO A 83 -15.63 -0.49 7.76
C PRO A 83 -16.04 0.77 6.96
N ARG A 84 -15.15 1.24 6.10
CA ARG A 84 -15.39 2.35 5.17
C ARG A 84 -14.72 2.05 3.84
N ILE A 85 -15.17 2.74 2.82
CA ILE A 85 -14.51 2.74 1.52
C ILE A 85 -13.86 4.11 1.35
N ILE A 86 -12.61 4.12 0.90
CA ILE A 86 -11.88 5.33 0.54
C ILE A 86 -11.55 5.29 -0.95
N ALA A 87 -11.67 6.44 -1.60
CA ALA A 87 -11.08 6.66 -2.92
C ALA A 87 -9.80 7.47 -2.74
N GLU A 88 -8.74 6.99 -3.36
CA GLU A 88 -7.43 7.63 -3.36
C GLU A 88 -7.01 7.96 -4.79
N GLN A 89 -6.15 8.96 -4.91
CA GLN A 89 -5.50 9.27 -6.17
C GLN A 89 -4.74 8.05 -6.67
N TYR A 90 -4.90 7.73 -7.96
CA TYR A 90 -4.05 6.73 -8.62
C TYR A 90 -2.63 7.29 -8.76
N ILE A 91 -1.66 6.47 -8.41
CA ILE A 91 -0.24 6.77 -8.58
C ILE A 91 0.44 5.59 -9.29
N GLU A 92 1.42 5.89 -10.12
CA GLU A 92 2.28 4.89 -10.76
C GLU A 92 3.71 5.40 -10.83
N ASP A 93 4.66 4.48 -10.95
CA ASP A 93 6.04 4.83 -11.25
C ASP A 93 6.16 5.17 -12.75
N HIS A 94 6.68 6.35 -13.06
CA HIS A 94 6.85 6.81 -14.44
C HIS A 94 7.98 6.11 -15.19
N ILE A 95 8.86 5.38 -14.49
CA ILE A 95 10.02 4.74 -15.10
C ILE A 95 9.64 3.40 -15.74
N ASP A 96 8.92 2.56 -15.00
CA ASP A 96 8.57 1.21 -15.44
C ASP A 96 7.09 0.84 -15.24
N GLY A 97 6.27 1.82 -14.79
CA GLY A 97 4.84 1.67 -14.58
C GLY A 97 4.47 0.73 -13.42
N GLU A 98 5.45 0.31 -12.64
CA GLU A 98 5.26 -0.56 -11.49
C GLU A 98 5.38 0.22 -10.18
N LEU A 99 4.34 0.21 -9.37
CA LEU A 99 4.38 0.75 -8.02
C LEU A 99 4.97 -0.29 -7.07
N ARG A 100 6.22 -0.08 -6.64
CA ARG A 100 6.91 -0.93 -5.68
C ARG A 100 6.57 -0.53 -4.26
N ASP A 101 6.44 -1.52 -3.37
CA ASP A 101 6.31 -1.28 -1.92
C ASP A 101 7.69 -1.37 -1.27
N TYR A 102 8.12 -0.30 -0.63
CA TYR A 102 9.33 -0.26 0.19
C TYR A 102 8.94 -0.39 1.67
N LYS A 103 9.37 -1.46 2.33
CA LYS A 103 8.97 -1.78 3.69
C LYS A 103 10.18 -1.88 4.60
N PHE A 104 10.28 -0.95 5.56
CA PHE A 104 11.37 -0.89 6.52
C PHE A 104 11.05 -1.69 7.78
N PHE A 105 12.03 -2.46 8.24
CA PHE A 105 12.05 -3.05 9.56
C PHE A 105 12.69 -2.07 10.54
N CYS A 106 11.86 -1.52 11.43
CA CYS A 106 12.30 -0.56 12.43
C CYS A 106 12.18 -1.18 13.81
N PHE A 107 13.22 -1.02 14.63
CA PHE A 107 13.27 -1.50 16.00
C PHE A 107 13.64 -0.32 16.90
N ASP A 108 12.80 -0.03 17.88
CA ASP A 108 12.96 1.11 18.80
C ASP A 108 13.22 2.46 18.09
N GLY A 109 12.46 2.69 17.01
CA GLY A 109 12.57 3.91 16.20
C GLY A 109 13.74 3.93 15.21
N GLU A 110 14.51 2.84 15.11
CA GLU A 110 15.67 2.75 14.23
C GLU A 110 15.42 1.73 13.09
N PRO A 111 15.43 2.14 11.81
CA PRO A 111 15.41 1.21 10.70
C PRO A 111 16.70 0.39 10.70
N LYS A 112 16.61 -0.91 10.42
CA LYS A 112 17.75 -1.85 10.40
C LYS A 112 17.90 -2.57 9.08
N ALA A 113 16.80 -2.79 8.38
CA ALA A 113 16.76 -3.43 7.08
C ALA A 113 15.47 -3.04 6.37
N MET A 114 15.35 -3.39 5.11
CA MET A 114 14.13 -3.22 4.35
C MET A 114 13.93 -4.36 3.36
N PHE A 115 12.72 -4.47 2.84
CA PHE A 115 12.49 -5.22 1.62
C PHE A 115 11.64 -4.44 0.63
N ILE A 116 11.83 -4.77 -0.66
CA ILE A 116 11.04 -4.25 -1.76
C ILE A 116 10.13 -5.37 -2.27
N ALA A 117 8.82 -5.10 -2.29
CA ALA A 117 7.86 -5.97 -2.96
C ALA A 117 7.64 -5.45 -4.37
N SER A 118 7.97 -6.27 -5.36
CA SER A 118 7.86 -5.97 -6.79
C SER A 118 7.03 -7.02 -7.54
N GLU A 119 6.75 -6.78 -8.82
CA GLU A 119 6.01 -7.65 -9.75
C GLU A 119 4.60 -8.06 -9.27
N ARG A 120 4.00 -7.29 -8.36
CA ARG A 120 2.68 -7.62 -7.79
C ARG A 120 1.57 -7.57 -8.84
N SER A 121 1.63 -6.61 -9.74
CA SER A 121 0.67 -6.44 -10.84
C SER A 121 0.72 -7.58 -11.87
N LYS A 122 1.86 -8.28 -11.95
CA LYS A 122 2.08 -9.42 -12.85
C LYS A 122 1.66 -10.76 -12.23
N GLY A 123 1.27 -10.77 -10.95
CA GLY A 123 0.97 -12.01 -10.22
C GLY A 123 2.19 -12.85 -9.85
N THR A 124 3.40 -12.35 -10.07
CA THR A 124 4.69 -13.02 -9.82
C THR A 124 5.46 -12.32 -8.69
N THR A 125 4.77 -11.91 -7.64
CA THR A 125 5.34 -11.15 -6.52
C THR A 125 6.74 -11.62 -6.13
N LYS A 126 7.66 -10.65 -5.99
CA LYS A 126 9.05 -10.84 -5.57
C LYS A 126 9.34 -10.03 -4.32
N PHE A 127 10.20 -10.56 -3.45
CA PHE A 127 10.68 -9.86 -2.25
C PHE A 127 12.20 -9.84 -2.27
N ASP A 128 12.77 -8.64 -2.36
CA ASP A 128 14.21 -8.41 -2.31
C ASP A 128 14.56 -7.66 -1.04
N TYR A 129 15.46 -8.22 -0.25
CA TYR A 129 15.87 -7.69 1.04
C TYR A 129 17.16 -6.90 0.91
N TYR A 130 17.27 -5.79 1.65
CA TYR A 130 18.42 -4.89 1.62
C TYR A 130 18.77 -4.42 3.03
N ASP A 131 20.08 -4.17 3.24
CA ASP A 131 20.54 -3.37 4.38
C ASP A 131 20.34 -1.86 4.11
N LEU A 132 20.77 -1.01 5.04
CA LEU A 132 20.63 0.45 4.90
C LEU A 132 21.67 1.09 3.95
N GLU A 133 22.69 0.38 3.56
CA GLU A 133 23.64 0.74 2.51
C GLU A 133 23.14 0.34 1.12
N PHE A 134 21.96 -0.31 1.06
CA PHE A 134 21.33 -0.87 -0.13
C PHE A 134 22.09 -2.08 -0.71
N ASN A 135 22.82 -2.83 0.12
CA ASN A 135 23.36 -4.11 -0.30
C ASN A 135 22.24 -5.17 -0.30
N HIS A 136 22.10 -5.91 -1.39
CA HIS A 136 21.13 -6.98 -1.50
C HIS A 136 21.50 -8.13 -0.56
N LEU A 137 20.55 -8.54 0.27
CA LEU A 137 20.71 -9.64 1.22
C LEU A 137 20.11 -10.92 0.62
N ASN A 138 20.86 -12.00 0.65
CA ASN A 138 20.38 -13.30 0.18
C ASN A 138 19.42 -13.94 1.19
N ILE A 139 18.25 -13.28 1.35
CA ILE A 139 17.16 -13.73 2.21
C ILE A 139 15.97 -14.07 1.31
N MET A 140 15.38 -15.24 1.52
CA MET A 140 14.16 -15.65 0.86
C MET A 140 13.08 -15.93 1.90
N GLN A 141 12.01 -15.15 1.89
CA GLN A 141 10.86 -15.32 2.78
C GLN A 141 9.57 -15.14 1.99
N LYS A 142 8.68 -16.11 2.05
CA LYS A 142 7.35 -16.15 1.42
C LYS A 142 7.38 -16.11 -0.12
N TYR A 143 8.12 -15.19 -0.74
CA TYR A 143 8.26 -15.02 -2.19
C TYR A 143 9.72 -15.07 -2.60
N PRO A 144 10.04 -15.56 -3.82
CA PRO A 144 11.42 -15.57 -4.31
C PRO A 144 11.94 -14.14 -4.55
N ASN A 145 13.26 -14.01 -4.58
CA ASN A 145 13.89 -12.77 -5.04
C ASN A 145 13.67 -12.54 -6.54
N ALA A 146 13.76 -11.31 -7.00
CA ALA A 146 13.72 -10.96 -8.41
C ALA A 146 15.01 -11.46 -9.11
N GLU A 147 14.91 -11.82 -10.39
CA GLU A 147 16.09 -12.19 -11.21
C GLU A 147 17.06 -11.02 -11.33
N ILE A 148 16.51 -9.82 -11.43
CA ILE A 148 17.28 -8.56 -11.46
C ILE A 148 16.84 -7.72 -10.26
N PRO A 149 17.71 -7.57 -9.24
CA PRO A 149 17.42 -6.75 -8.07
C PRO A 149 17.10 -5.30 -8.42
N CYS A 150 16.22 -4.69 -7.63
CA CYS A 150 15.85 -3.29 -7.81
C CYS A 150 17.06 -2.35 -7.68
N ARG A 151 17.05 -1.28 -8.45
CA ARG A 151 18.06 -0.21 -8.30
C ARG A 151 17.76 0.63 -7.05
N LYS A 152 18.82 1.15 -6.42
CA LYS A 152 18.69 2.08 -5.29
C LYS A 152 17.88 3.33 -5.72
N PRO A 153 16.78 3.66 -5.05
CA PRO A 153 16.03 4.88 -5.31
C PRO A 153 16.89 6.11 -5.04
N VAL A 154 16.70 7.17 -5.81
CA VAL A 154 17.42 8.45 -5.61
C VAL A 154 17.11 9.03 -4.22
N CYS A 155 15.85 8.87 -3.74
CA CYS A 155 15.40 9.37 -2.44
C CYS A 155 15.60 8.37 -1.28
N PHE A 156 16.47 7.36 -1.45
CA PHE A 156 16.60 6.29 -0.44
C PHE A 156 16.99 6.80 0.94
N ASP A 157 17.91 7.76 1.01
CA ASP A 157 18.35 8.33 2.28
C ASP A 157 17.23 9.14 2.97
N GLU A 158 16.40 9.84 2.19
CA GLU A 158 15.19 10.50 2.68
C GLU A 158 14.15 9.49 3.20
N MET A 159 14.03 8.34 2.53
CA MET A 159 13.14 7.25 2.98
C MET A 159 13.59 6.69 4.32
N ILE A 160 14.89 6.54 4.57
CA ILE A 160 15.45 6.10 5.86
C ILE A 160 15.10 7.12 6.95
N GLU A 161 15.32 8.40 6.71
CA GLU A 161 15.00 9.45 7.68
C GLU A 161 13.48 9.51 7.98
N LEU A 162 12.65 9.35 6.95
CA LEU A 162 11.20 9.26 7.12
C LEU A 162 10.80 8.03 7.95
N ALA A 163 11.42 6.88 7.71
CA ALA A 163 11.20 5.66 8.48
C ALA A 163 11.54 5.86 9.97
N LYS A 164 12.65 6.54 10.30
CA LYS A 164 13.01 6.90 11.68
C LYS A 164 11.95 7.79 12.34
N ILE A 165 11.52 8.84 11.63
CA ILE A 165 10.51 9.78 12.14
C ILE A 165 9.19 9.06 12.42
N LEU A 166 8.74 8.20 11.50
CA LEU A 166 7.46 7.50 11.59
C LEU A 166 7.45 6.38 12.63
N SER A 167 8.59 5.72 12.84
CA SER A 167 8.72 4.64 13.81
C SER A 167 9.03 5.12 15.23
N LYS A 168 9.36 6.41 15.42
CA LYS A 168 9.68 6.96 16.72
C LYS A 168 8.53 6.82 17.71
N GLY A 169 8.83 6.20 18.86
CA GLY A 169 7.84 5.96 19.93
C GLY A 169 7.04 4.66 19.77
N PHE A 170 7.35 3.88 18.73
CA PHE A 170 6.87 2.51 18.63
C PHE A 170 8.01 1.54 18.99
N PRO A 171 7.86 0.72 20.03
CA PRO A 171 8.95 -0.16 20.48
C PRO A 171 9.32 -1.23 19.44
N HIS A 172 8.37 -1.71 18.65
CA HIS A 172 8.54 -2.61 17.48
C HIS A 172 7.18 -3.11 16.98
#